data_c17ad51b8a23ee2707e3061e37f3862d
#
_entry.id   c17ad51b8a23ee2707e3061e37f3862d
#
_cell.length_a   1.000
_cell.length_b   1.000
_cell.length_c   1.000
_cell.angle_alpha   90.00
_cell.angle_beta   90.00
_cell.angle_gamma   90.00
#
_symmetry.space_group_name_H-M   'P 1'
#
loop_
_entity.id
_entity.type
_entity.pdbx_description
1 polymer ?
#
loop_
_entity_poly.entity_id
_entity_poly.type
_entity_poly.pdbx_seq_one_letter_code
_entity_poly.pdbx_strand_id
1 'polypeptide(L)'
;MLASAAALGAGLSGGARAQAGPPVPAGYPAGYAEIIARALQEGMVNVHASADVEIARPLVAAFEARYPGLKVRYQDLNTLELNDRFLTESARLGAGQAAGPDYADVLWSTAMDLQIKLVNDGHALRYASPERAGLPAWAAWRDEAWGTTFEPAVIVYNRRHFAGMQVPKSRTGLARLLQENTPRWRQRVVTYDVEKSGVGYLLAQQDARMGDEFWYLAQALGRCGVQLSASTASMIERIAAGEFVMGYNLLGSYALSLMERGAEIDVIAPRDYTLVMSRVAFIARRAPHPNAARLWLDFLLSRAGQTLLGQTASQLYTIRTDTDSEHTAAALAERLGYALKPISVGPGLLAAQDTLRKRTFLARWRDAVRA
;
A
#
# COMPACT_ATOMS: atom_id res chain seq x y z
N MET A 1 37.14 -50.22 -63.32
CA MET A 1 36.59 -50.66 -62.00
C MET A 1 36.22 -49.40 -61.27
N LEU A 2 34.93 -49.10 -61.26
CA LEU A 2 34.33 -47.88 -60.59
C LEU A 2 33.77 -48.33 -59.26
N ALA A 3 34.22 -47.72 -58.15
CA ALA A 3 33.66 -47.90 -56.83
C ALA A 3 32.82 -46.70 -56.47
N SER A 4 31.50 -46.93 -56.34
CA SER A 4 30.54 -45.89 -55.87
C SER A 4 30.59 -45.85 -54.35
N ALA A 5 30.83 -44.63 -53.80
CA ALA A 5 30.69 -44.35 -52.39
C ALA A 5 29.28 -43.78 -52.12
N ALA A 6 28.48 -44.49 -51.36
CA ALA A 6 27.18 -44.01 -50.87
C ALA A 6 27.40 -43.18 -49.60
N ALA A 7 27.04 -41.91 -49.65
CA ALA A 7 27.00 -41.02 -48.49
C ALA A 7 25.68 -41.19 -47.74
N LEU A 8 25.73 -41.71 -46.50
CA LEU A 8 24.60 -41.69 -45.53
C LEU A 8 24.49 -40.28 -44.96
N GLY A 9 23.42 -39.57 -45.33
CA GLY A 9 22.99 -38.32 -44.68
C GLY A 9 22.31 -38.63 -43.34
N ALA A 10 22.98 -38.34 -42.23
CA ALA A 10 22.39 -38.37 -40.92
C ALA A 10 21.55 -37.06 -40.72
N GLY A 11 20.27 -37.18 -40.86
CA GLY A 11 19.31 -36.09 -40.52
C GLY A 11 19.33 -35.84 -39.01
N LEU A 12 19.94 -34.74 -38.60
CA LEU A 12 19.78 -34.19 -37.25
C LEU A 12 18.38 -33.58 -37.14
N SER A 13 17.41 -34.40 -36.67
CA SER A 13 16.14 -33.89 -36.17
C SER A 13 16.39 -33.16 -34.84
N GLY A 14 16.70 -31.85 -34.92
CA GLY A 14 16.70 -30.96 -33.80
C GLY A 14 15.26 -30.81 -33.25
N GLY A 15 14.89 -31.68 -32.34
CA GLY A 15 13.66 -31.51 -31.56
C GLY A 15 13.76 -30.19 -30.81
N ALA A 16 12.98 -29.19 -31.24
CA ALA A 16 12.73 -27.99 -30.44
C ALA A 16 12.17 -28.47 -29.09
N ARG A 17 13.00 -28.49 -28.05
CA ARG A 17 12.52 -28.61 -26.69
C ARG A 17 11.58 -27.46 -26.49
N ALA A 18 10.25 -27.71 -26.49
CA ALA A 18 9.28 -26.78 -25.98
C ALA A 18 9.76 -26.38 -24.58
N GLN A 19 10.18 -25.13 -24.41
CA GLN A 19 10.53 -24.61 -23.10
C GLN A 19 9.27 -24.78 -22.23
N ALA A 20 9.37 -25.67 -21.25
CA ALA A 20 8.31 -25.84 -20.27
C ALA A 20 8.06 -24.47 -19.64
N GLY A 21 6.81 -24.01 -19.70
CA GLY A 21 6.43 -22.74 -19.09
C GLY A 21 6.77 -22.69 -17.60
N PRO A 22 6.69 -21.52 -16.96
CA PRO A 22 6.97 -21.38 -15.52
C PRO A 22 6.19 -22.41 -14.71
N PRO A 23 6.82 -23.06 -13.71
CA PRO A 23 6.14 -24.10 -12.93
C PRO A 23 5.02 -23.51 -12.07
N VAL A 24 3.95 -24.28 -11.91
CA VAL A 24 2.87 -23.96 -10.95
C VAL A 24 3.47 -23.93 -9.54
N PRO A 25 3.19 -22.89 -8.72
CA PRO A 25 3.66 -22.87 -7.34
C PRO A 25 3.14 -24.07 -6.54
N ALA A 26 3.97 -24.58 -5.61
CA ALA A 26 3.58 -25.68 -4.75
C ALA A 26 2.31 -25.33 -3.94
N GLY A 27 1.38 -26.29 -3.87
CA GLY A 27 0.10 -26.09 -3.16
C GLY A 27 -1.00 -25.36 -3.94
N TYR A 28 -0.71 -24.88 -5.15
CA TYR A 28 -1.73 -24.24 -5.99
C TYR A 28 -2.58 -25.30 -6.74
N PRO A 29 -3.84 -24.96 -7.11
CA PRO A 29 -4.71 -25.87 -7.85
C PRO A 29 -4.10 -26.30 -9.19
N ALA A 30 -4.38 -27.53 -9.63
CA ALA A 30 -3.86 -28.06 -10.90
C ALA A 30 -4.22 -27.19 -12.12
N GLY A 31 -5.40 -26.55 -12.13
CA GLY A 31 -5.84 -25.62 -13.18
C GLY A 31 -5.06 -24.31 -13.26
N TYR A 32 -4.16 -24.05 -12.30
CA TYR A 32 -3.37 -22.81 -12.27
C TYR A 32 -2.39 -22.67 -13.45
N ALA A 33 -1.96 -23.82 -14.03
CA ALA A 33 -1.15 -23.86 -15.24
C ALA A 33 -1.82 -23.14 -16.42
N GLU A 34 -3.16 -23.20 -16.52
CA GLU A 34 -3.92 -22.50 -17.57
C GLU A 34 -3.90 -20.98 -17.36
N ILE A 35 -3.99 -20.51 -16.09
CA ILE A 35 -3.84 -19.08 -15.76
C ILE A 35 -2.45 -18.59 -16.19
N ILE A 36 -1.39 -19.35 -15.89
CA ILE A 36 -0.02 -19.00 -16.31
C ILE A 36 0.07 -18.92 -17.84
N ALA A 37 -0.44 -19.94 -18.56
CA ALA A 37 -0.36 -19.98 -20.02
C ALA A 37 -1.09 -18.80 -20.68
N ARG A 38 -2.29 -18.46 -20.19
CA ARG A 38 -3.07 -17.32 -20.68
C ARG A 38 -2.41 -15.99 -20.33
N ALA A 39 -1.85 -15.84 -19.13
CA ALA A 39 -1.12 -14.63 -18.73
C ALA A 39 0.09 -14.38 -19.63
N LEU A 40 0.85 -15.42 -19.99
CA LEU A 40 1.97 -15.30 -20.93
C LEU A 40 1.51 -14.87 -22.33
N GLN A 41 0.30 -15.26 -22.76
CA GLN A 41 -0.29 -14.76 -24.01
C GLN A 41 -0.71 -13.29 -23.89
N GLU A 42 -1.18 -12.85 -22.74
CA GLU A 42 -1.49 -11.44 -22.44
C GLU A 42 -0.22 -10.57 -22.41
N GLY A 43 0.93 -11.12 -22.02
CA GLY A 43 2.26 -10.55 -22.13
C GLY A 43 2.57 -9.40 -21.16
N MET A 44 1.57 -8.85 -20.47
CA MET A 44 1.77 -7.73 -19.55
C MET A 44 0.70 -7.65 -18.46
N VAL A 45 0.98 -6.84 -17.43
CA VAL A 45 0.00 -6.39 -16.44
C VAL A 45 0.21 -4.90 -16.14
N ASN A 46 -0.88 -4.12 -16.13
CA ASN A 46 -0.87 -2.70 -15.76
C ASN A 46 -1.24 -2.58 -14.29
N VAL A 47 -0.30 -2.13 -13.46
CA VAL A 47 -0.48 -1.92 -12.02
C VAL A 47 -0.49 -0.44 -11.71
N HIS A 48 -1.62 0.10 -11.30
CA HIS A 48 -1.72 1.46 -10.77
C HIS A 48 -1.64 1.42 -9.25
N ALA A 49 -0.68 2.11 -8.68
CA ALA A 49 -0.41 2.03 -7.24
C ALA A 49 -0.14 3.40 -6.62
N SER A 50 -0.32 3.46 -5.29
CA SER A 50 0.12 4.58 -4.48
C SER A 50 1.36 4.23 -3.64
N ALA A 51 2.21 3.35 -4.16
CA ALA A 51 3.51 3.01 -3.59
C ALA A 51 4.59 3.48 -4.54
N ASP A 52 5.60 4.15 -4.00
CA ASP A 52 6.71 4.68 -4.77
C ASP A 52 7.37 3.58 -5.62
N VAL A 53 7.81 3.90 -6.83
CA VAL A 53 8.44 2.96 -7.76
C VAL A 53 9.61 2.23 -7.12
N GLU A 54 10.38 2.92 -6.28
CA GLU A 54 11.55 2.33 -5.58
C GLU A 54 11.14 1.20 -4.63
N ILE A 55 9.99 1.35 -3.96
CA ILE A 55 9.42 0.32 -3.07
C ILE A 55 8.95 -0.90 -3.87
N ALA A 56 8.33 -0.67 -5.03
CA ALA A 56 7.79 -1.73 -5.87
C ALA A 56 8.84 -2.45 -6.73
N ARG A 57 9.98 -1.82 -7.01
CA ARG A 57 11.01 -2.32 -7.92
C ARG A 57 11.46 -3.76 -7.64
N PRO A 58 11.79 -4.16 -6.40
CA PRO A 58 12.19 -5.54 -6.10
C PRO A 58 11.07 -6.56 -6.40
N LEU A 59 9.82 -6.17 -6.12
CA LEU A 59 8.65 -7.01 -6.37
C LEU A 59 8.41 -7.19 -7.88
N VAL A 60 8.50 -6.10 -8.65
CA VAL A 60 8.37 -6.12 -10.12
C VAL A 60 9.45 -7.00 -10.74
N ALA A 61 10.71 -6.78 -10.37
CA ALA A 61 11.83 -7.56 -10.89
C ALA A 61 11.70 -9.07 -10.60
N ALA A 62 11.30 -9.43 -9.39
CA ALA A 62 11.11 -10.83 -9.00
C ALA A 62 9.91 -11.48 -9.70
N PHE A 63 8.83 -10.73 -9.94
CA PHE A 63 7.68 -11.20 -10.70
C PHE A 63 8.05 -11.48 -12.16
N GLU A 64 8.72 -10.55 -12.84
CA GLU A 64 9.19 -10.71 -14.22
C GLU A 64 10.20 -11.85 -14.37
N ALA A 65 11.09 -12.03 -13.38
CA ALA A 65 12.03 -13.15 -13.34
C ALA A 65 11.32 -14.50 -13.16
N ARG A 66 10.24 -14.55 -12.37
CA ARG A 66 9.44 -15.75 -12.16
C ARG A 66 8.61 -16.14 -13.37
N TYR A 67 8.11 -15.15 -14.12
CA TYR A 67 7.26 -15.33 -15.29
C TYR A 67 7.89 -14.68 -16.53
N PRO A 68 8.98 -15.28 -17.08
CA PRO A 68 9.63 -14.75 -18.27
C PRO A 68 8.64 -14.62 -19.43
N GLY A 69 8.59 -13.44 -20.03
CA GLY A 69 7.61 -13.08 -21.07
C GLY A 69 6.48 -12.18 -20.58
N LEU A 70 6.28 -12.03 -19.25
CA LEU A 70 5.40 -11.01 -18.70
C LEU A 70 6.17 -9.72 -18.40
N LYS A 71 5.51 -8.57 -18.64
CA LYS A 71 6.00 -7.25 -18.27
C LYS A 71 5.02 -6.56 -17.33
N VAL A 72 5.56 -5.93 -16.29
CA VAL A 72 4.79 -5.10 -15.36
C VAL A 72 4.90 -3.64 -15.77
N ARG A 73 3.78 -3.03 -16.17
CA ARG A 73 3.68 -1.58 -16.33
C ARG A 73 3.20 -0.99 -15.02
N TYR A 74 4.14 -0.51 -14.24
CA TYR A 74 3.87 0.08 -12.94
C TYR A 74 3.73 1.59 -13.04
N GLN A 75 2.63 2.13 -12.50
CA GLN A 75 2.39 3.57 -12.41
C GLN A 75 2.20 3.97 -10.95
N ASP A 76 3.09 4.85 -10.49
CA ASP A 76 2.99 5.49 -9.18
C ASP A 76 2.11 6.74 -9.31
N LEU A 77 1.02 6.77 -8.55
CA LEU A 77 0.01 7.82 -8.55
C LEU A 77 -0.33 8.19 -7.11
N ASN A 78 -0.68 9.44 -6.85
CA ASN A 78 -1.26 9.74 -5.55
C ASN A 78 -2.64 9.07 -5.40
N THR A 79 -3.09 8.88 -4.16
CA THR A 79 -4.28 8.10 -3.85
C THR A 79 -5.58 8.61 -4.47
N LEU A 80 -5.73 9.92 -4.61
CA LEU A 80 -6.91 10.54 -5.22
C LEU A 80 -6.83 10.48 -6.74
N GLU A 81 -5.68 10.78 -7.31
CA GLU A 81 -5.43 10.67 -8.75
C GLU A 81 -5.67 9.25 -9.28
N LEU A 82 -5.17 8.23 -8.55
CA LEU A 82 -5.41 6.82 -8.86
C LEU A 82 -6.90 6.52 -8.93
N ASN A 83 -7.68 6.96 -7.92
CA ASN A 83 -9.12 6.76 -7.85
C ASN A 83 -9.85 7.46 -8.99
N ASP A 84 -9.57 8.75 -9.20
CA ASP A 84 -10.30 9.59 -10.17
C ASP A 84 -9.99 9.18 -11.61
N ARG A 85 -8.73 8.84 -11.89
CA ARG A 85 -8.32 8.30 -13.19
C ARG A 85 -9.04 7.00 -13.48
N PHE A 86 -9.03 6.06 -12.54
CA PHE A 86 -9.70 4.77 -12.73
C PHE A 86 -11.21 4.92 -12.96
N LEU A 87 -11.88 5.78 -12.18
CA LEU A 87 -13.31 6.05 -12.38
C LEU A 87 -13.60 6.67 -13.75
N THR A 88 -12.79 7.62 -14.19
CA THR A 88 -12.90 8.27 -15.49
C THR A 88 -12.76 7.26 -16.64
N GLU A 89 -11.73 6.41 -16.57
CA GLU A 89 -11.47 5.37 -17.56
C GLU A 89 -12.57 4.30 -17.53
N SER A 90 -13.02 3.88 -16.35
CA SER A 90 -14.13 2.91 -16.19
C SER A 90 -15.44 3.42 -16.74
N ALA A 91 -15.73 4.72 -16.60
CA ALA A 91 -16.94 5.34 -17.18
C ALA A 91 -16.90 5.32 -18.72
N ARG A 92 -15.75 5.58 -19.33
CA ARG A 92 -15.55 5.48 -20.79
C ARG A 92 -15.81 4.06 -21.29
N LEU A 93 -15.30 3.03 -20.59
CA LEU A 93 -15.59 1.63 -20.90
C LEU A 93 -17.08 1.30 -20.76
N GLY A 94 -17.75 1.86 -19.73
CA GLY A 94 -19.20 1.74 -19.53
C GLY A 94 -20.01 2.32 -20.68
N ALA A 95 -19.51 3.35 -21.33
CA ALA A 95 -20.08 3.99 -22.52
C ALA A 95 -19.74 3.26 -23.85
N GLY A 96 -19.15 2.08 -23.80
CA GLY A 96 -18.82 1.27 -24.98
C GLY A 96 -17.50 1.63 -25.69
N GLN A 97 -16.69 2.50 -25.09
CA GLN A 97 -15.35 2.78 -25.62
C GLN A 97 -14.38 1.63 -25.28
N ALA A 98 -13.38 1.42 -26.12
CA ALA A 98 -12.33 0.44 -25.82
C ALA A 98 -11.46 0.86 -24.61
N ALA A 99 -10.93 -0.11 -23.89
CA ALA A 99 -9.92 0.15 -22.88
C ALA A 99 -8.69 0.81 -23.53
N GLY A 100 -8.21 1.90 -22.90
CA GLY A 100 -6.93 2.46 -23.29
C GLY A 100 -5.79 1.50 -22.96
N PRO A 101 -4.62 1.66 -23.60
CA PRO A 101 -3.47 0.76 -23.39
C PRO A 101 -2.94 0.76 -21.94
N ASP A 102 -3.26 1.81 -21.20
CA ASP A 102 -2.83 2.01 -19.81
C ASP A 102 -3.96 1.80 -18.80
N TYR A 103 -5.11 1.21 -19.20
CA TYR A 103 -6.17 0.89 -18.26
C TYR A 103 -5.66 -0.10 -17.20
N ALA A 104 -5.93 0.18 -15.92
CA ALA A 104 -5.44 -0.63 -14.83
C ALA A 104 -5.99 -2.05 -14.85
N ASP A 105 -5.12 -3.05 -14.76
CA ASP A 105 -5.49 -4.43 -14.45
C ASP A 105 -5.62 -4.63 -12.94
N VAL A 106 -4.68 -4.04 -12.17
CA VAL A 106 -4.66 -4.09 -10.72
C VAL A 106 -4.51 -2.68 -10.15
N LEU A 107 -5.33 -2.39 -9.13
CA LEU A 107 -5.18 -1.19 -8.30
C LEU A 107 -4.59 -1.60 -6.96
N TRP A 108 -3.61 -0.83 -6.45
CA TRP A 108 -2.93 -1.09 -5.18
C TRP A 108 -2.70 0.21 -4.42
N SER A 109 -3.50 0.48 -3.37
CA SER A 109 -3.53 1.81 -2.74
C SER A 109 -3.64 1.77 -1.21
N THR A 110 -3.07 2.81 -0.58
CA THR A 110 -3.19 3.09 0.86
C THR A 110 -4.53 3.69 1.26
N ALA A 111 -5.30 4.26 0.33
CA ALA A 111 -6.65 4.76 0.59
C ALA A 111 -7.66 3.60 0.62
N MET A 112 -7.63 2.83 1.71
CA MET A 112 -8.43 1.62 1.88
C MET A 112 -9.93 1.86 1.65
N ASP A 113 -10.45 2.98 2.11
CA ASP A 113 -11.87 3.37 2.01
C ASP A 113 -12.29 3.65 0.55
N LEU A 114 -11.43 4.29 -0.24
CA LEU A 114 -11.64 4.47 -1.68
C LEU A 114 -11.60 3.14 -2.42
N GLN A 115 -10.61 2.27 -2.12
CA GLN A 115 -10.54 0.94 -2.72
C GLN A 115 -11.77 0.11 -2.41
N ILE A 116 -12.23 0.10 -1.15
CA ILE A 116 -13.44 -0.62 -0.75
C ILE A 116 -14.70 -0.02 -1.38
N LYS A 117 -14.74 1.29 -1.59
CA LYS A 117 -15.83 1.94 -2.34
C LYS A 117 -15.86 1.45 -3.79
N LEU A 118 -14.73 1.43 -4.49
CA LEU A 118 -14.63 0.92 -5.86
C LEU A 118 -15.09 -0.55 -5.93
N VAL A 119 -14.64 -1.40 -5.01
CA VAL A 119 -15.05 -2.80 -4.92
C VAL A 119 -16.56 -2.92 -4.69
N ASN A 120 -17.12 -2.14 -3.74
CA ASN A 120 -18.54 -2.14 -3.45
C ASN A 120 -19.40 -1.69 -4.64
N ASP A 121 -18.91 -0.75 -5.43
CA ASP A 121 -19.56 -0.22 -6.62
C ASP A 121 -19.43 -1.17 -7.83
N GLY A 122 -18.81 -2.33 -7.64
CA GLY A 122 -18.75 -3.40 -8.64
C GLY A 122 -17.60 -3.27 -9.64
N HIS A 123 -16.56 -2.51 -9.32
CA HIS A 123 -15.38 -2.35 -10.17
C HIS A 123 -14.36 -3.47 -10.05
N ALA A 124 -14.48 -4.35 -9.04
CA ALA A 124 -13.54 -5.45 -8.83
C ALA A 124 -13.97 -6.76 -9.51
N LEU A 125 -13.00 -7.53 -9.96
CA LEU A 125 -13.17 -8.92 -10.37
C LEU A 125 -13.10 -9.81 -9.12
N ARG A 126 -14.10 -10.65 -8.91
CA ARG A 126 -14.05 -11.67 -7.88
C ARG A 126 -13.06 -12.76 -8.28
N TYR A 127 -12.08 -13.01 -7.41
CA TYR A 127 -11.05 -14.03 -7.61
C TYR A 127 -10.61 -14.61 -6.28
N ALA A 128 -10.88 -15.91 -6.08
CA ALA A 128 -10.43 -16.64 -4.89
C ALA A 128 -8.94 -16.98 -5.04
N SER A 129 -8.08 -16.14 -4.48
CA SER A 129 -6.64 -16.36 -4.51
C SER A 129 -6.25 -17.62 -3.70
N PRO A 130 -5.38 -18.49 -4.22
CA PRO A 130 -4.82 -19.61 -3.46
C PRO A 130 -4.10 -19.18 -2.17
N GLU A 131 -3.64 -17.94 -2.11
CA GLU A 131 -2.92 -17.37 -0.96
C GLU A 131 -3.83 -16.94 0.21
N ARG A 132 -5.16 -17.04 0.03
CA ARG A 132 -6.15 -16.60 1.03
C ARG A 132 -5.93 -17.18 2.42
N ALA A 133 -5.53 -18.45 2.50
CA ALA A 133 -5.32 -19.15 3.77
C ALA A 133 -4.11 -18.61 4.58
N GLY A 134 -3.13 -18.00 3.92
CA GLY A 134 -1.94 -17.39 4.54
C GLY A 134 -2.17 -15.97 5.07
N LEU A 135 -3.38 -15.41 4.89
CA LEU A 135 -3.69 -14.04 5.27
C LEU A 135 -4.59 -13.99 6.51
N PRO A 136 -4.44 -12.96 7.37
CA PRO A 136 -5.35 -12.77 8.49
C PRO A 136 -6.79 -12.46 8.01
N ALA A 137 -7.78 -12.84 8.80
CA ALA A 137 -9.19 -12.70 8.42
C ALA A 137 -9.61 -11.28 8.03
N TRP A 138 -9.04 -10.26 8.71
CA TRP A 138 -9.34 -8.84 8.48
C TRP A 138 -8.79 -8.29 7.14
N ALA A 139 -7.87 -9.03 6.48
CA ALA A 139 -7.14 -8.55 5.30
C ALA A 139 -7.84 -8.84 3.97
N ALA A 140 -9.00 -9.47 3.95
CA ALA A 140 -9.68 -9.77 2.70
C ALA A 140 -11.20 -9.61 2.80
N TRP A 141 -11.83 -9.17 1.70
CA TRP A 141 -13.26 -8.98 1.62
C TRP A 141 -13.83 -9.49 0.28
N ARG A 142 -14.81 -10.42 0.35
CA ARG A 142 -15.57 -10.99 -0.79
C ARG A 142 -14.74 -11.69 -1.87
N ASP A 143 -13.47 -12.02 -1.65
CA ASP A 143 -12.50 -12.39 -2.69
C ASP A 143 -12.36 -11.34 -3.80
N GLU A 144 -12.61 -10.09 -3.47
CA GLU A 144 -12.57 -8.93 -4.37
C GLU A 144 -11.57 -7.85 -3.90
N ALA A 145 -11.27 -7.79 -2.60
CA ALA A 145 -10.33 -6.83 -2.02
C ALA A 145 -9.34 -7.53 -1.08
N TRP A 146 -8.05 -7.15 -1.16
CA TRP A 146 -6.95 -7.83 -0.51
C TRP A 146 -6.00 -6.83 0.15
N GLY A 147 -5.92 -6.85 1.47
CA GLY A 147 -4.87 -6.16 2.22
C GLY A 147 -3.53 -6.85 2.01
N THR A 148 -2.48 -6.09 1.84
CA THR A 148 -1.16 -6.60 1.43
C THR A 148 -0.03 -6.20 2.36
N THR A 149 -0.22 -5.20 3.21
CA THR A 149 0.80 -4.65 4.11
C THR A 149 0.26 -4.43 5.52
N PHE A 150 1.18 -4.16 6.47
CA PHE A 150 0.84 -3.87 7.86
C PHE A 150 1.56 -2.59 8.31
N GLU A 151 0.96 -1.42 8.00
CA GLU A 151 1.61 -0.13 8.15
C GLU A 151 1.01 0.70 9.30
N PRO A 152 1.74 0.89 10.42
CA PRO A 152 1.23 1.66 11.55
C PRO A 152 1.26 3.16 11.26
N ALA A 153 0.24 3.87 11.74
CA ALA A 153 0.21 5.31 11.79
C ALA A 153 0.87 5.80 13.09
N VAL A 154 1.97 6.51 12.95
CA VAL A 154 2.85 6.90 14.06
C VAL A 154 3.02 8.42 14.14
N ILE A 155 3.57 8.88 15.28
CA ILE A 155 4.18 10.20 15.40
C ILE A 155 5.65 10.04 15.05
N VAL A 156 6.16 10.84 14.11
CA VAL A 156 7.58 10.92 13.77
C VAL A 156 8.13 12.22 14.33
N TYR A 157 9.31 12.20 14.90
CA TYR A 157 9.96 13.42 15.41
C TYR A 157 11.45 13.45 15.13
N ASN A 158 12.01 14.66 15.03
CA ASN A 158 13.45 14.86 14.90
C ASN A 158 14.09 14.84 16.29
N ARG A 159 15.04 13.92 16.54
CA ARG A 159 15.69 13.68 17.84
C ARG A 159 16.40 14.91 18.38
N ARG A 160 17.03 15.72 17.52
CA ARG A 160 17.79 16.90 17.94
C ARG A 160 16.89 17.94 18.60
N HIS A 161 15.66 18.10 18.10
CA HIS A 161 14.71 19.06 18.66
C HIS A 161 14.07 18.62 19.96
N PHE A 162 14.15 17.33 20.29
CA PHE A 162 13.66 16.75 21.55
C PHE A 162 14.77 16.39 22.55
N ALA A 163 16.02 16.77 22.29
CA ALA A 163 17.12 16.52 23.23
C ALA A 163 16.79 17.15 24.60
N GLY A 164 16.82 16.32 25.65
CA GLY A 164 16.48 16.71 27.02
C GLY A 164 14.97 16.92 27.31
N MET A 165 14.09 16.59 26.37
CA MET A 165 12.64 16.72 26.55
C MET A 165 11.96 15.35 26.59
N GLN A 166 10.82 15.28 27.31
CA GLN A 166 9.95 14.12 27.23
C GLN A 166 9.14 14.18 25.93
N VAL A 167 9.19 13.08 25.16
CA VAL A 167 8.42 12.93 23.93
C VAL A 167 7.03 12.41 24.28
N PRO A 168 5.93 12.99 23.72
CA PRO A 168 4.57 12.57 24.04
C PRO A 168 4.29 11.16 23.54
N LYS A 169 3.67 10.32 24.38
CA LYS A 169 3.39 8.90 24.06
C LYS A 169 1.92 8.62 23.74
N SER A 170 1.10 9.65 23.60
CA SER A 170 -0.34 9.55 23.32
C SER A 170 -0.82 10.79 22.57
N ARG A 171 -2.01 10.72 21.97
CA ARG A 171 -2.64 11.87 21.31
C ARG A 171 -2.93 13.00 22.28
N THR A 172 -3.46 12.68 23.44
CA THR A 172 -3.70 13.65 24.52
C THR A 172 -2.39 14.29 24.98
N GLY A 173 -1.32 13.49 25.15
CA GLY A 173 0.00 14.01 25.49
C GLY A 173 0.57 14.94 24.42
N LEU A 174 0.40 14.60 23.14
CA LEU A 174 0.79 15.45 22.01
C LEU A 174 0.02 16.76 22.00
N ALA A 175 -1.31 16.71 22.16
CA ALA A 175 -2.13 17.91 22.21
C ALA A 175 -1.71 18.85 23.34
N ARG A 176 -1.44 18.31 24.54
CA ARG A 176 -0.94 19.08 25.68
C ARG A 176 0.41 19.72 25.39
N LEU A 177 1.37 18.97 24.85
CA LEU A 177 2.70 19.48 24.47
C LEU A 177 2.58 20.70 23.52
N LEU A 178 1.70 20.59 22.50
CA LEU A 178 1.50 21.65 21.53
C LEU A 178 0.87 22.90 22.14
N GLN A 179 -0.01 22.75 23.14
CA GLN A 179 -0.68 23.85 23.83
C GLN A 179 0.22 24.56 24.86
N GLU A 180 1.03 23.79 25.61
CA GLU A 180 1.90 24.35 26.67
C GLU A 180 2.98 25.27 26.11
N ASN A 181 3.41 25.08 24.86
CA ASN A 181 4.43 25.94 24.25
C ASN A 181 4.17 26.15 22.76
N THR A 182 2.99 26.69 22.41
CA THR A 182 2.58 26.95 21.02
C THR A 182 3.63 27.75 20.22
N PRO A 183 4.31 28.79 20.74
CA PRO A 183 5.33 29.51 19.98
C PRO A 183 6.50 28.63 19.51
N ARG A 184 6.91 27.66 20.33
CA ARG A 184 8.00 26.72 19.98
C ARG A 184 7.64 25.84 18.79
N TRP A 185 6.37 25.44 18.68
CA TRP A 185 5.88 24.48 17.68
C TRP A 185 5.28 25.15 16.44
N ARG A 186 5.15 26.50 16.47
CA ARG A 186 4.49 27.27 15.42
C ARG A 186 5.09 26.96 14.04
N GLN A 187 4.23 26.47 13.11
CA GLN A 187 4.55 26.10 11.73
C GLN A 187 5.65 25.02 11.58
N ARG A 188 5.94 24.29 12.66
CA ARG A 188 7.00 23.26 12.69
C ARG A 188 6.45 21.84 12.89
N VAL A 189 5.14 21.68 12.89
CA VAL A 189 4.46 20.38 12.96
C VAL A 189 3.77 20.13 11.65
N VAL A 190 3.79 18.89 11.17
CA VAL A 190 3.20 18.51 9.88
C VAL A 190 2.25 17.34 10.04
N THR A 191 1.19 17.30 9.24
CA THR A 191 0.29 16.14 9.08
C THR A 191 -0.27 16.11 7.66
N TYR A 192 -1.12 15.12 7.37
CA TYR A 192 -1.73 15.04 6.06
C TYR A 192 -2.74 16.17 5.80
N ASP A 193 -2.72 16.65 4.56
CA ASP A 193 -3.85 17.36 3.98
C ASP A 193 -4.94 16.33 3.64
N VAL A 194 -5.94 16.22 4.50
CA VAL A 194 -7.02 15.22 4.34
C VAL A 194 -7.90 15.47 3.11
N GLU A 195 -7.80 16.64 2.48
CA GLU A 195 -8.52 16.97 1.25
C GLU A 195 -7.74 16.55 0.00
N LYS A 196 -6.40 16.40 0.12
CA LYS A 196 -5.51 16.04 -0.97
C LYS A 196 -4.86 14.67 -0.84
N SER A 197 -5.04 13.99 0.32
CA SER A 197 -4.48 12.68 0.62
C SER A 197 -5.57 11.72 1.05
N GLY A 198 -5.82 10.68 0.26
CA GLY A 198 -6.78 9.64 0.62
C GLY A 198 -6.38 8.86 1.87
N VAL A 199 -5.08 8.56 2.05
CA VAL A 199 -4.59 7.92 3.28
C VAL A 199 -4.71 8.87 4.49
N GLY A 200 -4.45 10.15 4.29
CA GLY A 200 -4.64 11.16 5.33
C GLY A 200 -6.10 11.25 5.77
N TYR A 201 -7.03 11.27 4.82
CA TYR A 201 -8.46 11.23 5.09
C TYR A 201 -8.87 9.96 5.83
N LEU A 202 -8.43 8.79 5.35
CA LEU A 202 -8.68 7.49 6.00
C LEU A 202 -8.26 7.51 7.47
N LEU A 203 -7.00 7.85 7.75
CA LEU A 203 -6.46 7.84 9.12
C LEU A 203 -7.18 8.83 10.04
N ALA A 204 -7.45 10.05 9.57
CA ALA A 204 -8.18 11.06 10.33
C ALA A 204 -9.63 10.64 10.61
N GLN A 205 -10.30 9.98 9.67
CA GLN A 205 -11.64 9.41 9.86
C GLN A 205 -11.64 8.26 10.88
N GLN A 206 -10.64 7.39 10.84
CA GLN A 206 -10.53 6.30 11.82
C GLN A 206 -10.24 6.86 13.23
N ASP A 207 -9.38 7.86 13.35
CA ASP A 207 -9.12 8.56 14.63
C ASP A 207 -10.39 9.21 15.19
N ALA A 208 -11.16 9.90 14.36
CA ALA A 208 -12.41 10.53 14.78
C ALA A 208 -13.49 9.54 15.26
N ARG A 209 -13.39 8.28 14.83
CA ARG A 209 -14.27 7.20 15.31
C ARG A 209 -13.84 6.61 16.65
N MET A 210 -12.59 6.83 17.04
CA MET A 210 -12.06 6.33 18.31
C MET A 210 -12.44 7.20 19.50
N GLY A 211 -12.70 8.50 19.28
CA GLY A 211 -13.15 9.41 20.34
C GLY A 211 -12.91 10.89 20.03
N ASP A 212 -13.37 11.74 20.93
CA ASP A 212 -13.25 13.20 20.80
C ASP A 212 -11.82 13.71 21.03
N GLU A 213 -10.92 12.89 21.60
CA GLU A 213 -9.49 13.20 21.79
C GLU A 213 -8.81 13.57 20.47
N PHE A 214 -9.27 12.98 19.37
CA PHE A 214 -8.80 13.36 18.03
C PHE A 214 -9.09 14.82 17.70
N TRP A 215 -10.30 15.30 18.00
CA TRP A 215 -10.68 16.70 17.70
C TRP A 215 -9.97 17.69 18.61
N TYR A 216 -9.69 17.31 19.85
CA TYR A 216 -8.87 18.09 20.76
C TYR A 216 -7.42 18.23 20.22
N LEU A 217 -6.85 17.15 19.70
CA LEU A 217 -5.54 17.20 19.04
C LEU A 217 -5.59 18.02 17.74
N ALA A 218 -6.61 17.87 16.90
CA ALA A 218 -6.75 18.63 15.66
C ALA A 218 -6.78 20.15 15.92
N GLN A 219 -7.49 20.59 16.97
CA GLN A 219 -7.48 21.99 17.40
C GLN A 219 -6.11 22.45 17.92
N ALA A 220 -5.39 21.59 18.64
CA ALA A 220 -4.04 21.92 19.10
C ALA A 220 -3.06 22.05 17.93
N LEU A 221 -3.18 21.19 16.92
CA LEU A 221 -2.45 21.28 15.66
C LEU A 221 -2.76 22.58 14.91
N GLY A 222 -4.03 22.98 14.84
CA GLY A 222 -4.45 24.25 14.24
C GLY A 222 -3.82 25.45 14.92
N ARG A 223 -3.93 25.54 16.26
CA ARG A 223 -3.34 26.63 17.04
C ARG A 223 -1.84 26.80 16.86
N CYS A 224 -1.10 25.71 16.62
CA CYS A 224 0.33 25.81 16.29
C CYS A 224 0.62 26.04 14.80
N GLY A 225 -0.40 26.24 13.97
CA GLY A 225 -0.24 26.47 12.53
C GLY A 225 0.32 25.27 11.81
N VAL A 226 -0.27 24.08 12.04
CA VAL A 226 0.17 22.82 11.44
C VAL A 226 0.33 22.95 9.93
N GLN A 227 1.41 22.41 9.39
CA GLN A 227 1.65 22.32 7.96
C GLN A 227 0.99 21.08 7.38
N LEU A 228 0.36 21.22 6.21
CA LEU A 228 -0.38 20.14 5.57
C LEU A 228 0.34 19.65 4.30
N SER A 229 0.46 18.32 4.14
CA SER A 229 1.10 17.69 2.99
C SER A 229 0.32 16.46 2.53
N ALA A 230 0.40 16.12 1.25
CA ALA A 230 -0.21 14.90 0.72
C ALA A 230 0.77 13.70 0.71
N SER A 231 2.08 13.93 0.84
CA SER A 231 3.12 12.91 0.69
C SER A 231 3.76 12.54 2.03
N THR A 232 3.70 11.24 2.40
CA THR A 232 4.39 10.69 3.58
C THR A 232 5.90 10.87 3.48
N ALA A 233 6.49 10.50 2.34
CA ALA A 233 7.93 10.57 2.13
C ALA A 233 8.44 12.00 2.32
N SER A 234 7.84 12.97 1.65
CA SER A 234 8.20 14.39 1.77
C SER A 234 8.10 14.91 3.21
N MET A 235 7.04 14.53 3.96
CA MET A 235 6.93 14.94 5.36
C MET A 235 8.06 14.38 6.22
N ILE A 236 8.40 13.11 6.06
CA ILE A 236 9.43 12.44 6.86
C ILE A 236 10.83 12.98 6.52
N GLU A 237 11.12 13.20 5.23
CA GLU A 237 12.37 13.81 4.78
C GLU A 237 12.58 15.21 5.38
N ARG A 238 11.54 16.05 5.40
CA ARG A 238 11.58 17.39 5.98
C ARG A 238 11.70 17.37 7.51
N ILE A 239 11.14 16.33 8.18
CA ILE A 239 11.40 16.10 9.62
C ILE A 239 12.85 15.69 9.82
N ALA A 240 13.39 14.80 9.01
CA ALA A 240 14.79 14.36 9.09
C ALA A 240 15.76 15.52 8.85
N ALA A 241 15.47 16.40 7.92
CA ALA A 241 16.23 17.62 7.64
C ALA A 241 16.12 18.68 8.77
N GLY A 242 15.16 18.54 9.69
CA GLY A 242 14.93 19.48 10.80
C GLY A 242 14.08 20.69 10.45
N GLU A 243 13.48 20.73 9.25
CA GLU A 243 12.51 21.78 8.89
C GLU A 243 11.25 21.67 9.75
N PHE A 244 10.73 20.46 9.91
CA PHE A 244 9.70 20.16 10.88
C PHE A 244 10.30 19.48 12.11
N VAL A 245 9.72 19.71 13.27
CA VAL A 245 10.13 19.05 14.51
C VAL A 245 9.43 17.73 14.70
N MET A 246 8.21 17.59 14.21
CA MET A 246 7.43 16.36 14.29
C MET A 246 6.31 16.31 13.26
N GLY A 247 5.82 15.09 13.01
CA GLY A 247 4.64 14.83 12.20
C GLY A 247 3.68 13.85 12.88
N TYR A 248 2.40 14.03 12.64
CA TYR A 248 1.32 13.21 13.19
C TYR A 248 0.67 12.33 12.11
N ASN A 249 0.32 11.09 12.49
CA ASN A 249 -0.34 10.09 11.63
C ASN A 249 0.45 9.68 10.38
N LEU A 250 1.78 9.76 10.43
CA LEU A 250 2.63 9.34 9.31
C LEU A 250 2.76 7.83 9.24
N LEU A 251 2.96 7.28 8.03
CA LEU A 251 3.20 5.85 7.85
C LEU A 251 4.56 5.46 8.44
N GLY A 252 4.53 4.62 9.46
CA GLY A 252 5.70 4.23 10.23
C GLY A 252 6.74 3.44 9.42
N SER A 253 6.32 2.70 8.42
CA SER A 253 7.19 1.97 7.49
C SER A 253 8.24 2.88 6.84
N TYR A 254 7.82 4.04 6.33
CA TYR A 254 8.73 5.02 5.72
C TYR A 254 9.71 5.62 6.74
N ALA A 255 9.23 5.92 7.95
CA ALA A 255 10.08 6.49 9.00
C ALA A 255 11.10 5.49 9.51
N LEU A 256 10.69 4.25 9.76
CA LEU A 256 11.57 3.17 10.22
C LEU A 256 12.66 2.89 9.19
N SER A 257 12.31 2.89 7.90
CA SER A 257 13.25 2.80 6.80
C SER A 257 14.35 3.88 6.85
N LEU A 258 13.94 5.11 7.04
CA LEU A 258 14.88 6.24 7.06
C LEU A 258 15.75 6.21 8.33
N MET A 259 15.19 5.76 9.47
CA MET A 259 15.93 5.54 10.73
C MET A 259 17.03 4.48 10.57
N GLU A 260 16.74 3.37 9.91
CA GLU A 260 17.73 2.31 9.64
C GLU A 260 18.88 2.79 8.76
N ARG A 261 18.64 3.79 7.93
CA ARG A 261 19.67 4.49 7.12
C ARG A 261 20.37 5.61 7.87
N GLY A 262 20.16 5.74 9.20
CA GLY A 262 20.87 6.68 10.06
C GLY A 262 20.27 8.08 10.16
N ALA A 263 19.03 8.30 9.71
CA ALA A 263 18.40 9.61 9.87
C ALA A 263 18.17 9.98 11.34
N GLU A 264 18.27 11.27 11.67
CA GLU A 264 18.10 11.83 13.01
C GLU A 264 16.63 11.95 13.44
N ILE A 265 15.84 10.93 13.14
CA ILE A 265 14.42 10.85 13.51
C ILE A 265 14.16 9.64 14.41
N ASP A 266 12.99 9.63 15.05
CA ASP A 266 12.48 8.47 15.76
C ASP A 266 10.96 8.45 15.69
N VAL A 267 10.36 7.31 16.05
CA VAL A 267 8.91 7.07 15.95
C VAL A 267 8.28 6.75 17.29
N ILE A 268 7.06 7.19 17.46
CA ILE A 268 6.21 6.83 18.59
C ILE A 268 4.92 6.24 18.05
N ALA A 269 4.65 5.01 18.42
CA ALA A 269 3.31 4.46 18.33
C ALA A 269 2.49 4.99 19.52
N PRO A 270 1.42 5.75 19.30
CA PRO A 270 0.63 6.31 20.39
C PRO A 270 0.04 5.23 21.31
N ARG A 271 0.17 5.40 22.63
CA ARG A 271 -0.22 4.39 23.63
C ARG A 271 -1.73 4.24 23.85
N ASP A 272 -2.47 5.25 23.50
CA ASP A 272 -3.94 5.21 23.51
C ASP A 272 -4.45 4.17 22.49
N TYR A 273 -3.98 4.23 21.28
CA TYR A 273 -4.08 3.21 20.22
C TYR A 273 -3.17 3.58 19.06
N THR A 274 -2.79 2.60 18.26
CA THR A 274 -2.05 2.81 17.00
C THR A 274 -2.83 2.17 15.87
N LEU A 275 -3.36 2.99 14.97
CA LEU A 275 -4.02 2.51 13.76
C LEU A 275 -3.01 1.81 12.87
N VAL A 276 -3.39 0.71 12.26
CA VAL A 276 -2.60 0.03 11.25
C VAL A 276 -3.43 -0.06 9.98
N MET A 277 -2.95 0.59 8.94
CA MET A 277 -3.54 0.49 7.62
C MET A 277 -2.87 -0.62 6.80
N SER A 278 -3.53 -1.06 5.75
CA SER A 278 -3.00 -1.97 4.75
C SER A 278 -3.18 -1.37 3.36
N ARG A 279 -2.20 -1.54 2.48
CA ARG A 279 -2.44 -1.26 1.07
C ARG A 279 -3.42 -2.29 0.54
N VAL A 280 -4.54 -1.85 0.01
CA VAL A 280 -5.55 -2.74 -0.57
C VAL A 280 -5.31 -2.89 -2.05
N ALA A 281 -5.20 -4.14 -2.50
CA ALA A 281 -5.16 -4.50 -3.91
C ALA A 281 -6.48 -5.11 -4.35
N PHE A 282 -6.88 -4.85 -5.60
CA PHE A 282 -7.94 -5.58 -6.29
C PHE A 282 -7.68 -5.65 -7.80
N ILE A 283 -8.20 -6.69 -8.45
CA ILE A 283 -8.19 -6.84 -9.91
C ILE A 283 -9.39 -6.07 -10.48
N ALA A 284 -9.17 -5.22 -11.46
CA ALA A 284 -10.26 -4.52 -12.12
C ALA A 284 -11.20 -5.51 -12.84
N ARG A 285 -12.53 -5.32 -12.71
CA ARG A 285 -13.53 -6.20 -13.36
C ARG A 285 -13.35 -6.30 -14.87
N ARG A 286 -12.90 -5.22 -15.49
CA ARG A 286 -12.68 -5.11 -16.94
C ARG A 286 -11.20 -5.05 -17.30
N ALA A 287 -10.36 -5.70 -16.49
CA ALA A 287 -8.91 -5.78 -16.72
C ALA A 287 -8.63 -6.30 -18.14
N PRO A 288 -7.86 -5.59 -18.97
CA PRO A 288 -7.41 -6.08 -20.27
C PRO A 288 -6.61 -7.37 -20.20
N HIS A 289 -5.86 -7.56 -19.11
CA HIS A 289 -4.97 -8.70 -18.88
C HIS A 289 -5.35 -9.46 -17.60
N PRO A 290 -6.55 -10.10 -17.56
CA PRO A 290 -7.12 -10.63 -16.31
C PRO A 290 -6.35 -11.81 -15.72
N ASN A 291 -5.62 -12.58 -16.54
CA ASN A 291 -4.83 -13.70 -16.03
C ASN A 291 -3.46 -13.23 -15.50
N ALA A 292 -2.83 -12.28 -16.17
CA ALA A 292 -1.63 -11.62 -15.66
C ALA A 292 -1.92 -10.86 -14.35
N ALA A 293 -3.09 -10.24 -14.23
CA ALA A 293 -3.55 -9.60 -13.00
C ALA A 293 -3.73 -10.61 -11.84
N ARG A 294 -4.25 -11.82 -12.11
CA ARG A 294 -4.33 -12.90 -11.10
C ARG A 294 -2.95 -13.33 -10.65
N LEU A 295 -2.01 -13.56 -11.59
CA LEU A 295 -0.63 -13.92 -11.26
C LEU A 295 0.04 -12.84 -10.41
N TRP A 296 -0.16 -11.57 -10.76
CA TRP A 296 0.40 -10.45 -10.00
C TRP A 296 -0.16 -10.39 -8.59
N LEU A 297 -1.48 -10.50 -8.44
CA LEU A 297 -2.13 -10.51 -7.12
C LEU A 297 -1.67 -11.68 -6.27
N ASP A 298 -1.65 -12.90 -6.81
CA ASP A 298 -1.19 -14.09 -6.09
C ASP A 298 0.29 -13.96 -5.70
N PHE A 299 1.14 -13.44 -6.59
CA PHE A 299 2.54 -13.18 -6.28
C PHE A 299 2.70 -12.14 -5.16
N LEU A 300 1.94 -11.04 -5.21
CA LEU A 300 1.93 -10.00 -4.17
C LEU A 300 1.52 -10.56 -2.80
N LEU A 301 0.57 -11.49 -2.77
CA LEU A 301 0.06 -12.12 -1.55
C LEU A 301 0.88 -13.33 -1.10
N SER A 302 1.69 -13.92 -1.99
CA SER A 302 2.48 -15.12 -1.73
C SER A 302 3.56 -14.90 -0.65
N ARG A 303 4.03 -15.99 -0.04
CA ARG A 303 5.18 -15.92 0.88
C ARG A 303 6.37 -15.21 0.25
N ALA A 304 6.69 -15.51 -1.03
CA ALA A 304 7.81 -14.89 -1.74
C ALA A 304 7.61 -13.37 -1.92
N GLY A 305 6.44 -12.93 -2.40
CA GLY A 305 6.13 -11.51 -2.57
C GLY A 305 6.11 -10.76 -1.23
N GLN A 306 5.53 -11.37 -0.20
CA GLN A 306 5.47 -10.78 1.14
C GLN A 306 6.86 -10.70 1.80
N THR A 307 7.74 -11.67 1.57
CA THR A 307 9.14 -11.60 2.01
C THR A 307 9.85 -10.41 1.35
N LEU A 308 9.64 -10.19 0.05
CA LEU A 308 10.21 -9.03 -0.66
C LEU A 308 9.68 -7.70 -0.13
N LEU A 309 8.38 -7.61 0.16
CA LEU A 309 7.78 -6.40 0.77
C LEU A 309 8.39 -6.08 2.13
N GLY A 310 8.72 -7.11 2.92
CA GLY A 310 9.35 -6.96 4.23
C GLY A 310 10.87 -6.79 4.19
N GLN A 311 11.52 -6.78 3.04
CA GLN A 311 12.97 -6.55 2.94
C GLN A 311 13.32 -5.06 3.04
N THR A 312 14.57 -4.76 3.39
CA THR A 312 15.10 -3.41 3.61
C THR A 312 14.83 -2.43 2.46
N ALA A 313 14.78 -2.91 1.22
CA ALA A 313 14.53 -2.06 0.05
C ALA A 313 13.07 -1.57 -0.06
N SER A 314 12.11 -2.42 0.31
CA SER A 314 10.66 -2.12 0.21
C SER A 314 10.08 -1.63 1.54
N GLN A 315 10.52 -2.20 2.66
CA GLN A 315 10.22 -1.87 4.07
C GLN A 315 8.72 -1.69 4.41
N LEU A 316 7.86 -2.33 3.62
CA LEU A 316 6.45 -2.45 3.93
C LEU A 316 6.28 -3.71 4.79
N TYR A 317 5.87 -3.57 6.03
CA TYR A 317 5.69 -4.73 6.90
C TYR A 317 4.70 -5.72 6.31
N THR A 318 5.12 -6.99 6.22
CA THR A 318 4.27 -8.07 5.71
C THR A 318 3.14 -8.39 6.68
N ILE A 319 1.97 -8.73 6.12
CA ILE A 319 0.82 -9.22 6.89
C ILE A 319 0.88 -10.72 7.18
N ARG A 320 1.73 -11.47 6.47
CA ARG A 320 1.93 -12.90 6.69
C ARG A 320 2.85 -13.14 7.89
N THR A 321 2.63 -14.24 8.58
CA THR A 321 3.45 -14.69 9.71
C THR A 321 4.46 -15.76 9.34
N ASP A 322 4.35 -16.32 8.12
CA ASP A 322 5.16 -17.41 7.59
C ASP A 322 6.22 -16.94 6.58
N THR A 323 6.62 -15.67 6.65
CA THR A 323 7.66 -15.09 5.81
C THR A 323 9.02 -15.15 6.50
N ASP A 324 10.10 -15.15 5.69
CA ASP A 324 11.48 -15.09 6.18
C ASP A 324 11.96 -13.62 6.34
N SER A 325 11.04 -12.68 6.60
CA SER A 325 11.33 -11.26 6.78
C SER A 325 11.41 -10.88 8.25
N GLU A 326 12.33 -10.00 8.60
CA GLU A 326 12.39 -9.35 9.92
C GLU A 326 11.29 -8.29 10.09
N HIS A 327 10.76 -7.76 8.98
CA HIS A 327 9.70 -6.73 8.98
C HIS A 327 8.31 -7.37 8.85
N THR A 328 7.89 -8.04 9.92
CA THR A 328 6.56 -8.66 10.01
C THR A 328 5.63 -7.87 10.93
N ALA A 329 4.33 -8.12 10.81
CA ALA A 329 3.33 -7.59 11.74
C ALA A 329 3.66 -7.96 13.21
N ALA A 330 4.16 -9.19 13.45
CA ALA A 330 4.55 -9.65 14.77
C ALA A 330 5.78 -8.89 15.31
N ALA A 331 6.84 -8.77 14.50
CA ALA A 331 8.05 -8.02 14.86
C ALA A 331 7.75 -6.53 15.13
N LEU A 332 6.83 -5.95 14.35
CA LEU A 332 6.39 -4.58 14.58
C LEU A 332 5.64 -4.44 15.92
N ALA A 333 4.75 -5.39 16.25
CA ALA A 333 4.02 -5.39 17.51
C ALA A 333 4.98 -5.53 18.71
N GLU A 334 5.98 -6.39 18.62
CA GLU A 334 7.02 -6.54 19.62
C GLU A 334 7.85 -5.25 19.80
N ARG A 335 8.32 -4.66 18.70
CA ARG A 335 9.13 -3.43 18.69
C ARG A 335 8.38 -2.22 19.27
N LEU A 336 7.09 -2.07 18.94
CA LEU A 336 6.29 -0.92 19.38
C LEU A 336 5.62 -1.10 20.75
N GLY A 337 5.57 -2.33 21.26
CA GLY A 337 5.21 -2.62 22.65
C GLY A 337 3.75 -2.42 23.04
N TYR A 338 2.77 -2.37 22.06
CA TYR A 338 1.34 -2.30 22.38
C TYR A 338 0.44 -3.00 21.37
N ALA A 339 -0.86 -3.09 21.77
CA ALA A 339 -1.92 -3.58 20.90
C ALA A 339 -2.14 -2.61 19.74
N LEU A 340 -1.75 -2.99 18.57
CA LEU A 340 -2.03 -2.30 17.32
C LEU A 340 -3.50 -2.52 16.93
N LYS A 341 -4.10 -1.57 16.20
CA LYS A 341 -5.50 -1.60 15.74
C LYS A 341 -5.54 -1.70 14.20
N PRO A 342 -5.51 -2.91 13.64
CA PRO A 342 -5.66 -3.08 12.20
C PRO A 342 -7.01 -2.57 11.71
N ILE A 343 -6.97 -1.75 10.65
CA ILE A 343 -8.18 -1.32 9.95
C ILE A 343 -8.62 -2.46 9.04
N SER A 344 -9.78 -3.04 9.31
CA SER A 344 -10.29 -4.18 8.56
C SER A 344 -10.65 -3.81 7.12
N VAL A 345 -10.22 -4.64 6.17
CA VAL A 345 -10.62 -4.57 4.77
C VAL A 345 -12.07 -5.03 4.64
N GLY A 346 -13.00 -4.09 4.44
CA GLY A 346 -14.41 -4.45 4.41
C GLY A 346 -15.39 -3.27 4.51
N PRO A 347 -16.70 -3.58 4.64
CA PRO A 347 -17.77 -2.60 4.48
C PRO A 347 -17.78 -1.51 5.56
N GLY A 348 -17.09 -1.72 6.69
CA GLY A 348 -16.94 -0.69 7.73
C GLY A 348 -16.27 0.60 7.24
N LEU A 349 -15.54 0.53 6.13
CA LEU A 349 -14.88 1.68 5.51
C LEU A 349 -15.82 2.53 4.63
N LEU A 350 -16.95 1.99 4.19
CA LEU A 350 -17.90 2.70 3.32
C LEU A 350 -18.53 3.90 4.01
N ALA A 351 -18.69 3.86 5.32
CA ALA A 351 -19.29 4.95 6.07
C ALA A 351 -18.50 6.28 5.95
N ALA A 352 -17.18 6.19 5.74
CA ALA A 352 -16.32 7.35 5.53
C ALA A 352 -16.53 7.99 4.13
N GLN A 353 -17.04 7.22 3.17
CA GLN A 353 -17.29 7.66 1.78
C GLN A 353 -18.73 8.15 1.54
N ASP A 354 -19.59 8.13 2.57
CA ASP A 354 -20.89 8.79 2.49
C ASP A 354 -20.72 10.30 2.30
N THR A 355 -21.38 10.86 1.28
CA THR A 355 -21.19 12.26 0.84
C THR A 355 -21.46 13.27 1.95
N LEU A 356 -22.53 13.06 2.75
CA LEU A 356 -22.88 14.00 3.81
C LEU A 356 -21.89 13.90 4.97
N ARG A 357 -21.55 12.70 5.40
CA ARG A 357 -20.57 12.45 6.46
C ARG A 357 -19.19 12.99 6.09
N LYS A 358 -18.74 12.76 4.86
CA LYS A 358 -17.47 13.28 4.35
C LYS A 358 -17.45 14.80 4.38
N ARG A 359 -18.51 15.46 3.88
CA ARG A 359 -18.63 16.91 3.89
C ARG A 359 -18.61 17.49 5.30
N THR A 360 -19.38 16.90 6.23
CA THR A 360 -19.43 17.31 7.63
C THR A 360 -18.06 17.14 8.32
N PHE A 361 -17.39 16.01 8.08
CA PHE A 361 -16.05 15.79 8.63
C PHE A 361 -15.05 16.82 8.10
N LEU A 362 -15.01 17.04 6.79
CA LEU A 362 -14.09 18.01 6.19
C LEU A 362 -14.34 19.43 6.66
N ALA A 363 -15.60 19.84 6.86
CA ALA A 363 -15.92 21.14 7.45
C ALA A 363 -15.35 21.25 8.88
N ARG A 364 -15.63 20.27 9.75
CA ARG A 364 -15.10 20.23 11.12
C ARG A 364 -13.57 20.19 11.18
N TRP A 365 -12.94 19.46 10.26
CA TRP A 365 -11.48 19.42 10.15
C TRP A 365 -10.91 20.79 9.79
N ARG A 366 -11.45 21.45 8.76
CA ARG A 366 -11.02 22.81 8.37
C ARG A 366 -11.12 23.79 9.52
N ASP A 367 -12.24 23.76 10.26
CA ASP A 367 -12.43 24.63 11.42
C ASP A 367 -11.39 24.33 12.51
N ALA A 368 -11.10 23.06 12.78
CA ALA A 368 -10.12 22.66 13.79
C ALA A 368 -8.68 23.07 13.44
N VAL A 369 -8.25 22.91 12.18
CA VAL A 369 -6.86 23.17 11.77
C VAL A 369 -6.59 24.62 11.36
N ARG A 370 -7.63 25.45 11.25
CA ARG A 370 -7.52 26.91 11.00
C ARG A 370 -7.69 27.75 12.27
N ALA A 371 -8.05 27.11 13.39
CA ALA A 371 -8.20 27.74 14.69
C ALA A 371 -6.83 28.11 15.26
#